data_df94f1513ee686320fbc3ba6a2bd2dd8
#
_entry.id   df94f1513ee686320fbc3ba6a2bd2dd8
#
_cell.length_a   1.000
_cell.length_b   1.000
_cell.length_c   1.000
_cell.angle_alpha   90.00
_cell.angle_beta   90.00
_cell.angle_gamma   90.00
#
_symmetry.space_group_name_H-M   'P 1'
#
loop_
_entity.id
_entity.type
_entity.pdbx_description
1 polymer ?
#
loop_
_entity_poly.entity_id
_entity_poly.type
_entity_poly.pdbx_seq_one_letter_code
_entity_poly.pdbx_strand_id
1 'polypeptide(L)'
;MRKTFGFTLIELMVAVAIVGIIAAIALPSYQASVRKSNRAEAKTELTDVAQRLQRCYTLYAKFNDANCGVYGAVSTAPGYITRGGQFYKITIDVPNAGDPPETTYELTATADKAPQTEDTGCDKLTLDHTGVKGPVDCW
;
A
#
# COMPACT_ATOMS: atom_id res chain seq x y z
N MET A 1 -44.60 13.26 -39.51
CA MET A 1 -43.66 12.13 -39.66
C MET A 1 -42.32 12.55 -39.12
N ARG A 2 -41.84 11.93 -38.00
CA ARG A 2 -40.49 12.20 -37.44
C ARG A 2 -39.51 11.34 -38.28
N LYS A 3 -38.56 12.00 -38.94
CA LYS A 3 -37.45 11.29 -39.60
C LYS A 3 -36.49 10.80 -38.52
N THR A 4 -36.37 9.50 -38.34
CA THR A 4 -35.35 8.88 -37.55
C THR A 4 -34.06 8.81 -38.41
N PHE A 5 -33.07 9.61 -38.03
CA PHE A 5 -31.74 9.49 -38.64
C PHE A 5 -31.05 8.27 -38.00
N GLY A 6 -30.67 7.30 -38.81
CA GLY A 6 -29.86 6.16 -38.38
C GLY A 6 -28.38 6.51 -38.46
N PHE A 7 -27.57 5.94 -37.51
CA PHE A 7 -26.12 6.02 -37.55
C PHE A 7 -25.56 5.28 -38.76
N THR A 8 -24.57 5.88 -39.41
CA THR A 8 -23.83 5.21 -40.49
C THR A 8 -22.75 4.29 -39.91
N LEU A 9 -22.40 3.23 -40.63
CA LEU A 9 -21.35 2.29 -40.19
C LEU A 9 -19.99 2.99 -40.04
N ILE A 10 -19.68 3.93 -40.95
CA ILE A 10 -18.43 4.70 -40.89
C ILE A 10 -18.36 5.59 -39.64
N GLU A 11 -19.47 6.19 -39.26
CA GLU A 11 -19.56 7.04 -38.08
C GLU A 11 -19.31 6.24 -36.77
N LEU A 12 -19.84 5.00 -36.72
CA LEU A 12 -19.56 4.09 -35.60
C LEU A 12 -18.07 3.69 -35.56
N MET A 13 -17.48 3.37 -36.74
CA MET A 13 -16.05 2.99 -36.79
C MET A 13 -15.13 4.11 -36.33
N VAL A 14 -15.41 5.34 -36.74
CA VAL A 14 -14.64 6.52 -36.33
C VAL A 14 -14.79 6.75 -34.82
N ALA A 15 -16.00 6.66 -34.29
CA ALA A 15 -16.26 6.83 -32.86
C ALA A 15 -15.48 5.80 -32.02
N VAL A 16 -15.53 4.52 -32.41
CA VAL A 16 -14.78 3.45 -31.70
C VAL A 16 -13.27 3.65 -31.80
N ALA A 17 -12.76 4.10 -32.97
CA ALA A 17 -11.34 4.38 -33.14
C ALA A 17 -10.87 5.50 -32.19
N ILE A 18 -11.63 6.59 -32.05
CA ILE A 18 -11.32 7.70 -31.16
C ILE A 18 -11.34 7.23 -29.69
N VAL A 19 -12.38 6.50 -29.27
CA VAL A 19 -12.47 5.94 -27.91
C VAL A 19 -11.29 5.01 -27.62
N GLY A 20 -10.89 4.17 -28.59
CA GLY A 20 -9.73 3.29 -28.47
C GLY A 20 -8.42 4.04 -28.20
N ILE A 21 -8.19 5.14 -28.92
CA ILE A 21 -6.99 5.97 -28.74
C ILE A 21 -6.99 6.63 -27.34
N ILE A 22 -8.12 7.18 -26.92
CA ILE A 22 -8.25 7.81 -25.60
C ILE A 22 -8.04 6.78 -24.48
N ALA A 23 -8.64 5.60 -24.61
CA ALA A 23 -8.51 4.53 -23.62
C ALA A 23 -7.06 4.04 -23.50
N ALA A 24 -6.33 3.94 -24.60
CA ALA A 24 -4.92 3.51 -24.60
C ALA A 24 -4.01 4.43 -23.77
N ILE A 25 -4.32 5.71 -23.67
CA ILE A 25 -3.56 6.69 -22.86
C ILE A 25 -4.11 6.78 -21.43
N ALA A 26 -5.42 6.75 -21.27
CA ALA A 26 -6.09 6.96 -20.00
C ALA A 26 -5.91 5.79 -19.02
N LEU A 27 -5.95 4.54 -19.50
CA LEU A 27 -5.87 3.36 -18.64
C LEU A 27 -4.55 3.25 -17.86
N PRO A 28 -3.35 3.39 -18.46
CA PRO A 28 -2.09 3.33 -17.71
C PRO A 28 -1.99 4.44 -16.65
N SER A 29 -2.42 5.65 -17.01
CA SER A 29 -2.42 6.79 -16.08
C SER A 29 -3.35 6.56 -14.88
N TYR A 30 -4.53 6.00 -15.12
CA TYR A 30 -5.46 5.64 -14.06
C TYR A 30 -4.88 4.59 -13.12
N GLN A 31 -4.28 3.52 -13.66
CA GLN A 31 -3.65 2.47 -12.84
C GLN A 31 -2.51 3.02 -11.97
N ALA A 32 -1.67 3.90 -12.52
CA ALA A 32 -0.60 4.56 -11.76
C ALA A 32 -1.17 5.39 -10.61
N SER A 33 -2.27 6.12 -10.83
CA SER A 33 -2.96 6.91 -9.81
C SER A 33 -3.54 6.01 -8.71
N VAL A 34 -4.15 4.89 -9.06
CA VAL A 34 -4.68 3.89 -8.11
C VAL A 34 -3.55 3.33 -7.25
N ARG A 35 -2.42 2.90 -7.85
CA ARG A 35 -1.26 2.41 -7.08
C ARG A 35 -0.73 3.45 -6.11
N LYS A 36 -0.64 4.72 -6.52
CA LYS A 36 -0.23 5.82 -5.64
C LYS A 36 -1.19 6.02 -4.47
N SER A 37 -2.49 5.91 -4.68
CA SER A 37 -3.50 6.00 -3.63
C SER A 37 -3.37 4.86 -2.62
N ASN A 38 -3.21 3.63 -3.09
CA ASN A 38 -3.03 2.45 -2.24
C ASN A 38 -1.72 2.52 -1.43
N ARG A 39 -0.63 3.07 -2.00
CA ARG A 39 0.60 3.36 -1.25
C ARG A 39 0.36 4.37 -0.13
N ALA A 40 -0.42 5.41 -0.37
CA ALA A 40 -0.75 6.40 0.67
C ALA A 40 -1.52 5.76 1.85
N GLU A 41 -2.41 4.82 1.58
CA GLU A 41 -3.07 4.00 2.61
C GLU A 41 -2.05 3.21 3.43
N ALA A 42 -1.15 2.47 2.77
CA ALA A 42 -0.12 1.67 3.45
C ALA A 42 0.79 2.52 4.34
N LYS A 43 1.19 3.71 3.88
CA LYS A 43 1.99 4.67 4.68
C LYS A 43 1.25 5.13 5.93
N THR A 44 -0.04 5.41 5.80
CA THR A 44 -0.89 5.82 6.92
C THR A 44 -0.98 4.71 7.95
N GLU A 45 -1.21 3.47 7.52
CA GLU A 45 -1.30 2.31 8.40
C GLU A 45 0.06 1.98 9.05
N LEU A 46 1.18 2.06 8.31
CA LEU A 46 2.53 1.93 8.89
C LEU A 46 2.77 2.95 10.00
N THR A 47 2.38 4.19 9.77
CA THR A 47 2.52 5.26 10.76
C THR A 47 1.63 5.04 11.98
N ASP A 48 0.39 4.57 11.79
CA ASP A 48 -0.53 4.24 12.91
C ASP A 48 0.04 3.08 13.75
N VAL A 49 0.53 2.03 13.12
CA VAL A 49 1.17 0.89 13.80
C VAL A 49 2.40 1.36 14.58
N ALA A 50 3.27 2.17 13.97
CA ALA A 50 4.45 2.72 14.63
C ALA A 50 4.08 3.56 15.88
N GLN A 51 3.07 4.42 15.76
CA GLN A 51 2.60 5.22 16.91
C GLN A 51 2.06 4.35 18.05
N ARG A 52 1.36 3.26 17.73
CA ARG A 52 0.88 2.31 18.75
C ARG A 52 2.02 1.55 19.41
N LEU A 53 3.05 1.17 18.65
CA LEU A 53 4.26 0.56 19.19
C LEU A 53 4.99 1.53 20.14
N GLN A 54 5.09 2.82 19.79
CA GLN A 54 5.66 3.84 20.67
C GLN A 54 4.88 3.98 22.01
N ARG A 55 3.55 3.87 21.97
CA ARG A 55 2.74 3.82 23.20
C ARG A 55 3.05 2.59 24.05
N CYS A 56 3.20 1.41 23.41
CA CYS A 56 3.63 0.20 24.11
C CYS A 56 4.99 0.40 24.79
N TYR A 57 5.95 0.97 24.08
CA TYR A 57 7.27 1.27 24.63
C TYR A 57 7.20 2.21 25.83
N THR A 58 6.35 3.22 25.77
CA THR A 58 6.15 4.16 26.90
C THR A 58 5.57 3.46 28.14
N LEU A 59 4.72 2.44 27.95
CA LEU A 59 4.07 1.73 29.05
C LEU A 59 4.92 0.59 29.62
N TYR A 60 5.64 -0.13 28.75
CA TYR A 60 6.29 -1.39 29.09
C TYR A 60 7.83 -1.35 28.96
N ALA A 61 8.41 -0.22 28.51
CA ALA A 61 9.84 -0.04 28.19
C ALA A 61 10.38 -1.03 27.13
N LYS A 62 9.49 -1.65 26.34
CA LYS A 62 9.82 -2.56 25.24
C LYS A 62 8.70 -2.60 24.23
N PHE A 63 9.04 -2.84 22.96
CA PHE A 63 8.09 -2.94 21.85
C PHE A 63 7.39 -4.30 21.82
N ASN A 64 8.10 -5.37 22.18
CA ASN A 64 7.67 -6.77 22.09
C ASN A 64 6.98 -7.29 23.37
N ASP A 65 6.41 -6.42 24.19
CA ASP A 65 5.69 -6.86 25.38
C ASP A 65 4.44 -7.66 25.03
N ALA A 66 4.16 -8.72 25.80
CA ALA A 66 3.01 -9.60 25.59
C ALA A 66 1.66 -8.86 25.68
N ASN A 67 1.60 -7.75 26.42
CA ASN A 67 0.41 -6.91 26.55
C ASN A 67 0.30 -5.87 25.43
N CYS A 68 1.28 -5.79 24.53
CA CYS A 68 1.26 -4.92 23.36
C CYS A 68 0.48 -5.57 22.22
N GLY A 69 -0.84 -5.41 22.19
CA GLY A 69 -1.70 -6.07 21.20
C GLY A 69 -1.36 -5.74 19.74
N VAL A 70 -0.81 -4.55 19.45
CA VAL A 70 -0.37 -4.21 18.10
C VAL A 70 0.88 -5.00 17.69
N TYR A 71 1.81 -5.25 18.62
CA TYR A 71 2.98 -6.09 18.33
C TYR A 71 2.54 -7.51 17.96
N GLY A 72 1.63 -8.11 18.75
CA GLY A 72 1.06 -9.42 18.43
C GLY A 72 0.42 -9.49 17.06
N ALA A 73 -0.29 -8.43 16.65
CA ALA A 73 -0.95 -8.39 15.34
C ALA A 73 0.02 -8.37 14.16
N VAL A 74 1.18 -7.71 14.29
CA VAL A 74 2.16 -7.57 13.19
C VAL A 74 3.25 -8.63 13.23
N SER A 75 3.51 -9.28 14.38
CA SER A 75 4.52 -10.33 14.55
C SER A 75 3.99 -11.74 14.23
N THR A 76 2.68 -11.93 14.24
CA THR A 76 2.05 -13.23 13.97
C THR A 76 1.65 -13.34 12.50
N ALA A 77 2.04 -14.42 11.84
CA ALA A 77 1.64 -14.66 10.45
C ALA A 77 0.11 -14.73 10.29
N PRO A 78 -0.46 -14.15 9.25
CA PRO A 78 0.16 -13.55 8.06
C PRO A 78 0.58 -12.07 8.20
N GLY A 79 0.57 -11.48 9.40
CA GLY A 79 0.74 -10.07 9.64
C GLY A 79 -0.57 -9.29 9.68
N TYR A 80 -0.48 -7.98 9.89
CA TYR A 80 -1.63 -7.09 9.88
C TYR A 80 -1.98 -6.68 8.45
N ILE A 81 -3.22 -6.93 8.02
CA ILE A 81 -3.71 -6.53 6.71
C ILE A 81 -4.27 -5.10 6.80
N THR A 82 -3.89 -4.21 5.87
CA THR A 82 -4.40 -2.84 5.81
C THR A 82 -5.92 -2.80 5.67
N ARG A 83 -6.58 -1.84 6.32
CA ARG A 83 -8.05 -1.85 6.52
C ARG A 83 -8.85 -1.51 5.26
N GLY A 84 -8.35 -0.63 4.41
CA GLY A 84 -9.08 -0.14 3.24
C GLY A 84 -9.16 -1.18 2.13
N GLY A 85 -8.34 -1.01 1.08
CA GLY A 85 -8.30 -1.94 -0.04
C GLY A 85 -7.67 -3.30 0.26
N GLN A 86 -7.08 -3.49 1.42
CA GLN A 86 -6.38 -4.72 1.82
C GLN A 86 -5.27 -5.11 0.83
N PHE A 87 -4.59 -4.10 0.29
CA PHE A 87 -3.55 -4.31 -0.72
C PHE A 87 -2.18 -4.62 -0.13
N TYR A 88 -1.98 -4.35 1.17
CA TYR A 88 -0.70 -4.54 1.85
C TYR A 88 -0.86 -5.36 3.12
N LYS A 89 0.20 -6.12 3.42
CA LYS A 89 0.41 -6.80 4.70
C LYS A 89 1.54 -6.11 5.45
N ILE A 90 1.31 -5.77 6.71
CA ILE A 90 2.32 -5.16 7.57
C ILE A 90 2.85 -6.23 8.52
N THR A 91 4.16 -6.41 8.50
CA THR A 91 4.91 -7.28 9.40
C THR A 91 5.95 -6.46 10.16
N ILE A 92 6.43 -7.02 11.27
CA ILE A 92 7.48 -6.42 12.10
C ILE A 92 8.67 -7.38 12.18
N ASP A 93 9.87 -6.82 12.12
CA ASP A 93 11.13 -7.53 12.28
C ASP A 93 12.12 -6.64 13.02
N VAL A 94 13.31 -7.15 13.33
CA VAL A 94 14.44 -6.35 13.81
C VAL A 94 15.29 -5.90 12.63
N PRO A 95 15.76 -4.62 12.63
CA PRO A 95 16.47 -4.06 11.47
C PRO A 95 17.75 -4.80 11.11
N ASN A 96 18.51 -5.25 12.10
CA ASN A 96 19.77 -5.95 11.91
C ASN A 96 19.88 -7.19 12.80
N ALA A 97 20.66 -8.17 12.34
CA ALA A 97 20.95 -9.34 13.15
C ALA A 97 21.77 -8.93 14.39
N GLY A 98 21.20 -9.16 15.58
CA GLY A 98 21.81 -8.80 16.85
C GLY A 98 21.23 -7.55 17.50
N ASP A 99 20.37 -6.80 16.84
CA ASP A 99 19.63 -5.70 17.47
C ASP A 99 18.64 -6.26 18.50
N PRO A 100 18.49 -5.57 19.67
CA PRO A 100 17.56 -6.03 20.69
C PRO A 100 16.10 -5.79 20.26
N PRO A 101 15.27 -6.84 20.15
CA PRO A 101 13.87 -6.72 19.74
C PRO A 101 12.99 -5.95 20.72
N GLU A 102 13.48 -5.73 21.93
CA GLU A 102 12.79 -4.93 22.94
C GLU A 102 12.78 -3.43 22.60
N THR A 103 13.84 -2.94 21.95
CA THR A 103 14.09 -1.50 21.74
C THR A 103 14.19 -1.09 20.29
N THR A 104 14.21 -2.04 19.36
CA THR A 104 14.32 -1.79 17.93
C THR A 104 13.26 -2.54 17.14
N TYR A 105 12.80 -1.97 16.02
CA TYR A 105 11.94 -2.65 15.05
C TYR A 105 12.06 -2.02 13.67
N GLU A 106 11.73 -2.79 12.66
CA GLU A 106 11.39 -2.34 11.32
C GLU A 106 10.01 -2.88 10.95
N LEU A 107 9.11 -2.00 10.55
CA LEU A 107 7.82 -2.34 9.97
C LEU A 107 7.95 -2.43 8.45
N THR A 108 7.46 -3.50 7.87
CA THR A 108 7.43 -3.69 6.42
C THR A 108 6.00 -3.88 5.95
N ALA A 109 5.51 -2.97 5.09
CA ALA A 109 4.28 -3.18 4.34
C ALA A 109 4.62 -3.79 2.98
N THR A 110 4.22 -5.04 2.77
CA THR A 110 4.44 -5.78 1.52
C THR A 110 3.14 -5.85 0.73
N ALA A 111 3.21 -5.55 -0.56
CA ALA A 111 2.07 -5.68 -1.47
C ALA A 111 1.58 -7.13 -1.52
N ASP A 112 0.28 -7.33 -1.32
CA ASP A 112 -0.36 -8.66 -1.23
C ASP A 112 -1.18 -9.03 -2.47
N LYS A 113 -1.70 -8.05 -3.20
CA LYS A 113 -2.52 -8.28 -4.40
C LYS A 113 -2.40 -7.17 -5.44
N ALA A 114 -2.79 -7.50 -6.67
CA ALA A 114 -2.86 -6.52 -7.76
C ALA A 114 -3.82 -5.35 -7.42
N PRO A 115 -3.52 -4.14 -7.89
CA PRO A 115 -2.42 -3.78 -8.78
C PRO A 115 -1.09 -3.47 -8.07
N GLN A 116 -1.00 -3.65 -6.73
CA GLN A 116 0.17 -3.24 -5.95
C GLN A 116 1.37 -4.17 -6.14
N THR A 117 1.15 -5.46 -6.37
CA THR A 117 2.23 -6.42 -6.69
C THR A 117 2.95 -6.10 -8.00
N GLU A 118 2.33 -5.26 -8.85
CA GLU A 118 2.90 -4.77 -10.11
C GLU A 118 3.59 -3.40 -9.97
N ASP A 119 3.61 -2.82 -8.76
CA ASP A 119 4.20 -1.52 -8.47
C ASP A 119 5.71 -1.67 -8.25
N THR A 120 6.42 -1.97 -9.32
CA THR A 120 7.85 -2.29 -9.33
C THR A 120 8.68 -1.25 -8.59
N GLY A 121 9.44 -1.69 -7.58
CA GLY A 121 10.26 -0.84 -6.73
C GLY A 121 9.53 -0.21 -5.55
N CYS A 122 8.20 -0.24 -5.53
CA CYS A 122 7.37 0.25 -4.43
C CYS A 122 6.40 -0.82 -3.88
N ASP A 123 6.64 -2.07 -4.18
CA ASP A 123 5.91 -3.23 -3.67
C ASP A 123 6.15 -3.49 -2.18
N LYS A 124 7.24 -2.91 -1.63
CA LYS A 124 7.57 -2.92 -0.21
C LYS A 124 7.82 -1.50 0.29
N LEU A 125 7.24 -1.16 1.44
CA LEU A 125 7.48 0.10 2.14
C LEU A 125 7.94 -0.23 3.55
N THR A 126 9.01 0.43 4.02
CA THR A 126 9.55 0.20 5.35
C THR A 126 9.50 1.47 6.21
N LEU A 127 9.37 1.27 7.53
CA LEU A 127 9.43 2.31 8.54
C LEU A 127 10.06 1.72 9.80
N ASP A 128 11.20 2.25 10.22
CA ASP A 128 11.87 1.78 11.44
C ASP A 128 11.46 2.57 12.70
N HIS A 129 11.95 2.11 13.84
CA HIS A 129 11.70 2.72 15.16
C HIS A 129 12.24 4.15 15.29
N THR A 130 13.18 4.57 14.45
CA THR A 130 13.76 5.92 14.42
C THR A 130 13.01 6.86 13.47
N GLY A 131 12.06 6.32 12.68
CA GLY A 131 11.29 7.06 11.70
C GLY A 131 11.92 7.09 10.31
N VAL A 132 12.98 6.33 10.06
CA VAL A 132 13.57 6.18 8.71
C VAL A 132 12.62 5.38 7.82
N LYS A 133 12.47 5.85 6.60
CA LYS A 133 11.49 5.38 5.61
C LYS A 133 12.19 4.84 4.38
N GLY A 134 11.71 3.74 3.86
CA GLY A 134 12.25 3.12 2.65
C GLY A 134 11.19 2.49 1.74
N PRO A 135 11.44 2.41 0.45
CA PRO A 135 12.39 3.19 -0.34
C PRO A 135 12.00 4.68 -0.39
N VAL A 136 12.99 5.58 -0.43
CA VAL A 136 12.73 7.04 -0.37
C VAL A 136 11.82 7.52 -1.49
N ASP A 137 12.00 6.99 -2.71
CA ASP A 137 11.21 7.38 -3.89
C ASP A 137 9.73 6.96 -3.81
N CYS A 138 9.40 6.08 -2.88
CA CYS A 138 8.04 5.55 -2.70
C CYS A 138 7.24 6.27 -1.60
N TRP A 139 7.90 7.10 -0.79
CA TRP A 139 7.30 7.80 0.35
C TRP A 139 6.83 9.22 0.02
#